data_9602dbfc7645e736185ae840e7555a9a
#
_entry.id   9602dbfc7645e736185ae840e7555a9a
#
_cell.length_a   1.000
_cell.length_b   1.000
_cell.length_c   1.000
_cell.angle_alpha   90.00
_cell.angle_beta   90.00
_cell.angle_gamma   90.00
#
_symmetry.space_group_name_H-M   'P 1'
#
loop_
_entity.id
_entity.type
_entity.pdbx_description
1 polymer ?
#
loop_
_entity_poly.entity_id
_entity_poly.type
_entity_poly.pdbx_seq_one_letter_code
_entity_poly.pdbx_strand_id
1 'polypeptide(L)'
;DYIAIGKFKKNKYKNILKGIYKGCKISSCYLSGGETAEMPGIYNKDKFDLAGFCVGLVDKEKILDGKKVKNNDLLLAVPSTGLHSNGFSLVRYILKIKNISNKNILKELLTPTKIYVKEILKLHAKNLIHGCCNITGGGIIENLPRILSANKAVEIDLDKIKTLKIFKFIKQNNISDAEMLKTFNCGIGFCLIINKKNLNKVKKVFPKKFKPYPIGKIIDFKSKKIILNGKIKF
;
A
#
# COMPACT_ATOMS: atom_id res chain seq x y z
N ASP A 1 -12.54 7.28 -14.33
CA ASP A 1 -11.55 8.27 -13.87
C ASP A 1 -12.04 9.69 -14.06
N TYR A 2 -11.44 10.62 -13.33
CA TYR A 2 -11.64 12.07 -13.46
C TYR A 2 -10.28 12.74 -13.47
N ILE A 3 -10.05 13.65 -14.44
CA ILE A 3 -8.79 14.38 -14.60
C ILE A 3 -9.09 15.87 -14.57
N ALA A 4 -8.65 16.58 -13.52
CA ALA A 4 -8.70 18.04 -13.42
C ALA A 4 -7.35 18.63 -13.82
N ILE A 5 -7.33 19.61 -14.71
CA ILE A 5 -6.09 20.22 -15.26
C ILE A 5 -6.19 21.73 -15.33
N GLY A 6 -5.06 22.43 -15.13
CA GLY A 6 -5.02 23.89 -15.30
C GLY A 6 -5.00 24.32 -16.75
N LYS A 7 -4.32 23.59 -17.64
CA LYS A 7 -4.30 23.79 -19.09
C LYS A 7 -4.12 22.46 -19.81
N PHE A 8 -4.95 22.23 -20.83
CA PHE A 8 -4.86 21.05 -21.66
C PHE A 8 -3.57 21.03 -22.48
N LYS A 9 -2.81 19.94 -22.35
CA LYS A 9 -1.61 19.67 -23.17
C LYS A 9 -1.70 18.23 -23.70
N LYS A 10 -1.99 18.07 -24.99
CA LYS A 10 -2.27 16.79 -25.65
C LYS A 10 -1.31 15.66 -25.26
N ASN A 11 0.01 15.90 -25.31
CA ASN A 11 1.01 14.86 -25.00
C ASN A 11 1.02 14.46 -23.52
N LYS A 12 0.85 15.42 -22.61
CA LYS A 12 0.75 15.15 -21.16
C LYS A 12 -0.48 14.31 -20.85
N TYR A 13 -1.63 14.72 -21.37
CA TYR A 13 -2.90 14.02 -21.22
C TYR A 13 -2.84 12.58 -21.76
N LYS A 14 -2.33 12.39 -22.98
CA LYS A 14 -2.12 11.06 -23.57
C LYS A 14 -1.27 10.14 -22.68
N ASN A 15 -0.22 10.66 -22.03
CA ASN A 15 0.63 9.88 -21.14
C ASN A 15 -0.09 9.52 -19.84
N ILE A 16 -0.91 10.42 -19.29
CA ILE A 16 -1.74 10.13 -18.10
C ILE A 16 -2.72 8.99 -18.42
N LEU A 17 -3.48 9.10 -19.50
CA LEU A 17 -4.43 8.07 -19.92
C LEU A 17 -3.76 6.71 -20.19
N LYS A 18 -2.57 6.71 -20.81
CA LYS A 18 -1.78 5.48 -20.99
C LYS A 18 -1.42 4.84 -19.63
N GLY A 19 -1.08 5.65 -18.62
CA GLY A 19 -0.80 5.18 -17.27
C GLY A 19 -2.02 4.54 -16.61
N ILE A 20 -3.18 5.20 -16.68
CA ILE A 20 -4.46 4.70 -16.15
C ILE A 20 -4.84 3.38 -16.84
N TYR A 21 -4.84 3.36 -18.18
CA TYR A 21 -5.14 2.15 -18.96
C TYR A 21 -4.21 0.98 -18.60
N LYS A 22 -2.90 1.25 -18.47
CA LYS A 22 -1.93 0.22 -18.05
C LYS A 22 -2.24 -0.31 -16.66
N GLY A 23 -2.60 0.55 -15.71
CA GLY A 23 -3.01 0.16 -14.38
C GLY A 23 -4.25 -0.74 -14.40
N CYS A 24 -5.27 -0.35 -15.14
CA CYS A 24 -6.49 -1.14 -15.33
C CYS A 24 -6.18 -2.52 -15.96
N LYS A 25 -5.34 -2.57 -17.00
CA LYS A 25 -4.93 -3.83 -17.64
C LYS A 25 -4.19 -4.77 -16.67
N ILE A 26 -3.28 -4.24 -15.84
CA ILE A 26 -2.54 -5.03 -14.84
C ILE A 26 -3.48 -5.59 -13.77
N SER A 27 -4.44 -4.79 -13.31
CA SER A 27 -5.43 -5.19 -12.30
C SER A 27 -6.58 -6.03 -12.86
N SER A 28 -6.62 -6.26 -14.18
CA SER A 28 -7.75 -6.92 -14.86
C SER A 28 -9.09 -6.21 -14.60
N CYS A 29 -9.04 -4.88 -14.49
CA CYS A 29 -10.18 -3.99 -14.33
C CYS A 29 -10.50 -3.35 -15.67
N TYR A 30 -11.78 -3.26 -16.01
CA TYR A 30 -12.23 -2.57 -17.22
C TYR A 30 -12.28 -1.06 -17.00
N LEU A 31 -11.69 -0.28 -17.90
CA LEU A 31 -11.81 1.18 -17.88
C LEU A 31 -13.10 1.57 -18.60
N SER A 32 -14.18 1.81 -17.85
CA SER A 32 -15.51 2.06 -18.39
C SER A 32 -15.66 3.47 -18.95
N GLY A 33 -14.87 4.42 -18.49
CA GLY A 33 -14.94 5.81 -18.93
C GLY A 33 -14.32 6.77 -17.95
N GLY A 34 -14.52 8.06 -18.21
CA GLY A 34 -14.02 9.13 -17.36
C GLY A 34 -14.38 10.50 -17.90
N GLU A 35 -13.93 11.54 -17.20
CA GLU A 35 -14.15 12.94 -17.55
C GLU A 35 -12.84 13.71 -17.37
N THR A 36 -12.67 14.76 -18.18
CA THR A 36 -11.55 15.70 -18.05
C THR A 36 -12.07 17.11 -18.01
N ALA A 37 -11.75 17.84 -16.94
CA ALA A 37 -12.11 19.24 -16.78
C ALA A 37 -10.87 20.13 -16.85
N GLU A 38 -10.89 21.12 -17.74
CA GLU A 38 -9.92 22.22 -17.75
C GLU A 38 -10.45 23.33 -16.82
N MET A 39 -9.68 23.66 -15.78
CA MET A 39 -10.08 24.59 -14.72
C MET A 39 -9.03 25.71 -14.55
N PRO A 40 -8.98 26.67 -15.48
CA PRO A 40 -8.10 27.83 -15.36
C PRO A 40 -8.51 28.67 -14.13
N GLY A 41 -7.52 29.13 -13.36
CA GLY A 41 -7.76 29.87 -12.12
C GLY A 41 -7.86 29.00 -10.86
N ILE A 42 -8.30 27.73 -10.96
CA ILE A 42 -8.30 26.77 -9.86
C ILE A 42 -6.96 26.01 -9.84
N TYR A 43 -6.54 25.50 -10.99
CA TYR A 43 -5.24 24.84 -11.13
C TYR A 43 -4.27 25.72 -11.95
N ASN A 44 -3.02 25.80 -11.49
CA ASN A 44 -1.94 26.40 -12.30
C ASN A 44 -1.75 25.62 -13.61
N LYS A 45 -1.29 26.29 -14.67
CA LYS A 45 -1.17 25.74 -16.05
C LYS A 45 -0.50 24.36 -16.15
N ASP A 46 0.43 24.04 -15.26
CA ASP A 46 1.17 22.77 -15.28
C ASP A 46 0.73 21.76 -14.23
N LYS A 47 -0.26 22.12 -13.41
CA LYS A 47 -0.81 21.24 -12.38
C LYS A 47 -1.99 20.44 -12.92
N PHE A 48 -2.16 19.28 -12.34
CA PHE A 48 -3.31 18.40 -12.57
C PHE A 48 -3.58 17.56 -11.34
N ASP A 49 -4.79 17.08 -11.22
CA ASP A 49 -5.22 16.15 -10.21
C ASP A 49 -5.95 14.98 -10.86
N LEU A 50 -5.88 13.81 -10.22
CA LEU A 50 -6.47 12.57 -10.71
C LEU A 50 -7.33 11.95 -9.61
N ALA A 51 -8.56 11.60 -9.93
CA ALA A 51 -9.43 10.80 -9.10
C ALA A 51 -9.89 9.54 -9.84
N GLY A 52 -10.12 8.46 -9.12
CA GLY A 52 -10.61 7.22 -9.69
C GLY A 52 -11.67 6.59 -8.79
N PHE A 53 -12.70 6.02 -9.42
CA PHE A 53 -13.74 5.26 -8.77
C PHE A 53 -13.68 3.84 -9.30
N CYS A 54 -13.80 2.85 -8.41
CA CYS A 54 -13.80 1.46 -8.78
C CYS A 54 -15.07 0.80 -8.22
N VAL A 55 -15.81 0.14 -9.10
CA VAL A 55 -16.99 -0.66 -8.72
C VAL A 55 -16.62 -2.12 -8.93
N GLY A 56 -16.95 -2.96 -7.95
CA GLY A 56 -16.73 -4.40 -8.01
C GLY A 56 -17.90 -5.15 -7.39
N LEU A 57 -17.98 -6.43 -7.70
CA LEU A 57 -18.98 -7.34 -7.14
C LEU A 57 -18.28 -8.46 -6.38
N VAL A 58 -18.89 -8.88 -5.28
CA VAL A 58 -18.45 -10.03 -4.49
C VAL A 58 -19.68 -10.75 -3.93
N ASP A 59 -19.66 -12.07 -3.94
CA ASP A 59 -20.70 -12.87 -3.28
C ASP A 59 -20.68 -12.58 -1.77
N LYS A 60 -21.85 -12.39 -1.15
CA LYS A 60 -21.99 -12.03 0.26
C LYS A 60 -21.19 -12.96 1.20
N GLU A 61 -21.18 -14.25 0.90
CA GLU A 61 -20.47 -15.27 1.69
C GLU A 61 -18.95 -15.26 1.51
N LYS A 62 -18.47 -14.57 0.47
CA LYS A 62 -17.02 -14.45 0.15
C LYS A 62 -16.41 -13.14 0.64
N ILE A 63 -17.18 -12.26 1.27
CA ILE A 63 -16.66 -10.99 1.80
C ILE A 63 -15.57 -11.27 2.84
N LEU A 64 -14.44 -10.55 2.75
CA LEU A 64 -13.37 -10.57 3.74
C LEU A 64 -13.61 -9.48 4.80
N ASP A 65 -14.53 -9.75 5.72
CA ASP A 65 -14.96 -8.81 6.78
C ASP A 65 -14.23 -9.00 8.12
N GLY A 66 -13.18 -9.79 8.16
CA GLY A 66 -12.40 -10.08 9.35
C GLY A 66 -12.96 -11.20 10.25
N LYS A 67 -14.19 -11.71 10.01
CA LYS A 67 -14.80 -12.77 10.84
C LYS A 67 -14.03 -14.09 10.77
N LYS A 68 -13.32 -14.35 9.68
CA LYS A 68 -12.50 -15.56 9.50
C LYS A 68 -11.15 -15.50 10.23
N VAL A 69 -10.78 -14.35 10.78
CA VAL A 69 -9.50 -14.13 11.48
C VAL A 69 -9.53 -14.82 12.85
N LYS A 70 -8.53 -15.68 13.10
CA LYS A 70 -8.43 -16.51 14.30
C LYS A 70 -7.14 -16.26 15.04
N ASN A 71 -7.14 -16.58 16.35
CA ASN A 71 -5.92 -16.61 17.14
C ASN A 71 -4.86 -17.50 16.49
N ASN A 72 -3.60 -17.10 16.60
CA ASN A 72 -2.44 -17.75 16.02
C ASN A 72 -2.41 -17.77 14.47
N ASP A 73 -3.33 -17.06 13.79
CA ASP A 73 -3.14 -16.77 12.38
C ASP A 73 -1.87 -15.92 12.19
N LEU A 74 -1.12 -16.20 11.14
CA LEU A 74 0.07 -15.42 10.82
C LEU A 74 -0.30 -14.10 10.13
N LEU A 75 0.34 -13.02 10.58
CA LEU A 75 0.41 -11.79 9.82
C LEU A 75 1.62 -11.85 8.89
N LEU A 76 1.36 -11.74 7.59
CA LEU A 76 2.42 -11.66 6.56
C LEU A 76 2.50 -10.26 5.98
N ALA A 77 3.73 -9.79 5.77
CA ALA A 77 4.03 -8.63 4.95
C ALA A 77 4.31 -9.05 3.50
N VAL A 78 3.74 -8.32 2.54
CA VAL A 78 4.09 -8.39 1.12
C VAL A 78 4.92 -7.16 0.78
N PRO A 79 6.12 -7.31 0.18
CA PRO A 79 7.00 -6.18 -0.09
C PRO A 79 6.35 -5.09 -0.94
N SER A 80 6.66 -3.82 -0.65
CA SER A 80 6.35 -2.68 -1.50
C SER A 80 7.40 -2.49 -2.60
N THR A 81 7.13 -1.60 -3.55
CA THR A 81 8.10 -1.17 -4.57
C THR A 81 8.81 0.14 -4.20
N GLY A 82 8.38 0.78 -3.14
CA GLY A 82 8.83 2.10 -2.70
C GLY A 82 7.79 2.75 -1.79
N LEU A 83 7.69 4.07 -1.82
CA LEU A 83 6.73 4.83 -1.02
C LEU A 83 5.27 4.53 -1.36
N HIS A 84 5.04 4.04 -2.58
CA HIS A 84 3.71 4.00 -3.18
C HIS A 84 3.15 5.43 -3.34
N SER A 85 1.96 5.73 -2.82
CA SER A 85 1.30 7.02 -3.04
C SER A 85 1.19 7.90 -1.79
N ASN A 86 1.90 7.56 -0.70
CA ASN A 86 1.74 8.24 0.59
C ASN A 86 3.05 8.88 1.09
N GLY A 87 2.90 9.93 1.93
CA GLY A 87 4.03 10.62 2.56
C GLY A 87 4.76 11.63 1.65
N PHE A 88 4.26 11.92 0.46
CA PHE A 88 4.94 12.82 -0.49
C PHE A 88 5.02 14.28 -0.02
N SER A 89 4.15 14.74 0.85
CA SER A 89 4.26 16.10 1.44
C SER A 89 5.54 16.23 2.24
N LEU A 90 5.81 15.26 3.13
CA LEU A 90 7.05 15.21 3.91
C LEU A 90 8.28 15.02 3.01
N VAL A 91 8.20 14.13 2.01
CA VAL A 91 9.30 13.91 1.06
C VAL A 91 9.63 15.19 0.30
N ARG A 92 8.65 15.90 -0.24
CA ARG A 92 8.87 17.19 -0.92
C ARG A 92 9.51 18.24 0.00
N TYR A 93 9.09 18.29 1.26
CA TYR A 93 9.68 19.15 2.27
C TYR A 93 11.17 18.83 2.48
N ILE A 94 11.53 17.55 2.67
CA ILE A 94 12.91 17.09 2.82
C ILE A 94 13.75 17.45 1.59
N LEU A 95 13.25 17.17 0.39
CA LEU A 95 13.95 17.47 -0.86
C LEU A 95 14.24 18.96 -0.99
N LYS A 96 13.28 19.82 -0.63
CA LYS A 96 13.41 21.29 -0.68
C LYS A 96 14.47 21.78 0.32
N ILE A 97 14.37 21.39 1.60
CA ILE A 97 15.30 21.87 2.65
C ILE A 97 16.73 21.43 2.39
N LYS A 98 16.92 20.18 1.94
CA LYS A 98 18.24 19.60 1.67
C LYS A 98 18.75 19.91 0.27
N ASN A 99 18.01 20.66 -0.52
CA ASN A 99 18.31 20.99 -1.94
C ASN A 99 18.72 19.74 -2.74
N ILE A 100 17.96 18.65 -2.58
CA ILE A 100 18.28 17.36 -3.20
C ILE A 100 17.74 17.30 -4.61
N SER A 101 18.67 17.23 -5.59
CA SER A 101 18.38 17.07 -7.02
C SER A 101 18.89 15.73 -7.59
N ASN A 102 19.29 14.77 -6.74
CA ASN A 102 19.84 13.48 -7.16
C ASN A 102 18.80 12.68 -7.95
N LYS A 103 19.07 12.48 -9.26
CA LYS A 103 18.19 11.78 -10.20
C LYS A 103 17.83 10.35 -9.77
N ASN A 104 18.74 9.63 -9.11
CA ASN A 104 18.49 8.26 -8.66
C ASN A 104 17.47 8.23 -7.50
N ILE A 105 17.60 9.15 -6.54
CA ILE A 105 16.65 9.30 -5.44
C ILE A 105 15.27 9.68 -6.01
N LEU A 106 15.21 10.67 -6.91
CA LEU A 106 13.96 11.08 -7.53
C LEU A 106 13.29 9.93 -8.30
N LYS A 107 14.07 9.13 -9.05
CA LYS A 107 13.56 7.95 -9.76
C LYS A 107 13.01 6.89 -8.79
N GLU A 108 13.70 6.64 -7.68
CA GLU A 108 13.24 5.68 -6.67
C GLU A 108 11.95 6.14 -5.99
N LEU A 109 11.85 7.43 -5.64
CA LEU A 109 10.65 8.05 -5.09
C LEU A 109 9.43 7.93 -6.01
N LEU A 110 9.64 8.02 -7.33
CA LEU A 110 8.59 7.94 -8.34
C LEU A 110 8.31 6.50 -8.82
N THR A 111 8.87 5.49 -8.15
CA THR A 111 8.57 4.10 -8.50
C THR A 111 7.08 3.81 -8.34
N PRO A 112 6.40 3.30 -9.39
CA PRO A 112 4.96 3.06 -9.35
C PRO A 112 4.56 2.08 -8.23
N THR A 113 3.40 2.31 -7.64
CA THR A 113 2.78 1.41 -6.69
C THR A 113 2.62 0.01 -7.29
N LYS A 114 3.04 -1.02 -6.57
CA LYS A 114 2.78 -2.41 -6.96
C LYS A 114 1.28 -2.69 -6.91
N ILE A 115 0.75 -3.20 -8.00
CA ILE A 115 -0.63 -3.68 -8.08
C ILE A 115 -0.65 -5.15 -7.64
N TYR A 116 -1.38 -5.46 -6.56
CA TYR A 116 -1.44 -6.79 -5.94
C TYR A 116 -2.68 -7.59 -6.32
N VAL A 117 -3.55 -7.04 -7.16
CA VAL A 117 -4.92 -7.54 -7.43
C VAL A 117 -4.92 -9.02 -7.83
N LYS A 118 -4.10 -9.41 -8.80
CA LYS A 118 -4.09 -10.79 -9.33
C LYS A 118 -3.72 -11.82 -8.26
N GLU A 119 -2.70 -11.51 -7.45
CA GLU A 119 -2.25 -12.39 -6.38
C GLU A 119 -3.31 -12.51 -5.29
N ILE A 120 -3.91 -11.38 -4.89
CA ILE A 120 -4.93 -11.35 -3.83
C ILE A 120 -6.21 -12.08 -4.27
N LEU A 121 -6.71 -11.81 -5.46
CA LEU A 121 -7.89 -12.51 -5.99
C LEU A 121 -7.65 -14.02 -6.10
N LYS A 122 -6.46 -14.44 -6.53
CA LYS A 122 -6.09 -15.87 -6.60
C LYS A 122 -6.06 -16.53 -5.22
N LEU A 123 -5.58 -15.82 -4.19
CA LEU A 123 -5.59 -16.32 -2.81
C LEU A 123 -7.01 -16.38 -2.26
N HIS A 124 -7.81 -15.35 -2.53
CA HIS A 124 -9.20 -15.27 -2.12
C HIS A 124 -10.05 -16.40 -2.72
N ALA A 125 -9.95 -16.62 -4.03
CA ALA A 125 -10.66 -17.70 -4.73
C ALA A 125 -10.31 -19.09 -4.19
N LYS A 126 -9.10 -19.26 -3.61
CA LYS A 126 -8.65 -20.53 -2.99
C LYS A 126 -8.91 -20.59 -1.48
N ASN A 127 -9.60 -19.63 -0.89
CA ASN A 127 -9.81 -19.51 0.57
C ASN A 127 -8.52 -19.62 1.39
N LEU A 128 -7.41 -19.04 0.91
CA LEU A 128 -6.11 -19.11 1.56
C LEU A 128 -5.82 -17.92 2.51
N ILE A 129 -6.68 -16.89 2.50
CA ILE A 129 -6.56 -15.69 3.35
C ILE A 129 -7.81 -15.52 4.21
N HIS A 130 -7.61 -15.11 5.45
CA HIS A 130 -8.66 -14.79 6.41
C HIS A 130 -8.94 -13.28 6.49
N GLY A 131 -7.97 -12.47 6.10
CA GLY A 131 -8.06 -11.02 6.00
C GLY A 131 -6.90 -10.46 5.20
N CYS A 132 -7.06 -9.26 4.66
CA CYS A 132 -6.00 -8.57 3.94
C CYS A 132 -6.22 -7.06 3.94
N CYS A 133 -5.13 -6.28 3.91
CA CYS A 133 -5.21 -4.83 3.70
C CYS A 133 -4.03 -4.29 2.89
N ASN A 134 -4.31 -3.30 2.06
CA ASN A 134 -3.31 -2.48 1.41
C ASN A 134 -2.77 -1.47 2.42
N ILE A 135 -1.45 -1.31 2.51
CA ILE A 135 -0.83 -0.33 3.41
C ILE A 135 -0.71 1.01 2.68
N THR A 136 -1.54 1.94 3.08
CA THR A 136 -1.69 3.29 2.50
C THR A 136 -1.39 4.37 3.55
N GLY A 137 -2.00 5.54 3.47
CA GLY A 137 -1.92 6.58 4.49
C GLY A 137 -2.32 6.04 5.88
N GLY A 138 -1.62 6.45 6.92
CA GLY A 138 -1.74 5.87 8.26
C GLY A 138 -0.83 4.67 8.50
N GLY A 139 -0.08 4.19 7.47
CA GLY A 139 0.88 3.11 7.59
C GLY A 139 0.27 1.82 8.12
N ILE A 140 1.12 0.94 8.68
CA ILE A 140 0.65 -0.34 9.24
C ILE A 140 -0.24 -0.13 10.46
N ILE A 141 -0.04 0.97 11.19
CA ILE A 141 -0.72 1.28 12.45
C ILE A 141 -2.22 1.51 12.25
N GLU A 142 -2.61 2.25 11.21
CA GLU A 142 -4.02 2.62 11.00
C GLU A 142 -4.74 1.67 10.03
N ASN A 143 -4.01 0.94 9.18
CA ASN A 143 -4.64 0.06 8.20
C ASN A 143 -4.99 -1.33 8.75
N LEU A 144 -4.13 -1.93 9.59
CA LEU A 144 -4.38 -3.27 10.14
C LEU A 144 -5.63 -3.37 11.02
N PRO A 145 -5.95 -2.40 11.91
CA PRO A 145 -7.14 -2.50 12.75
C PRO A 145 -8.44 -2.66 11.98
N ARG A 146 -8.50 -2.14 10.76
CA ARG A 146 -9.71 -2.17 9.90
C ARG A 146 -10.14 -3.57 9.47
N ILE A 147 -9.23 -4.53 9.52
CA ILE A 147 -9.48 -5.93 9.12
C ILE A 147 -9.55 -6.88 10.31
N LEU A 148 -9.52 -6.36 11.54
CA LEU A 148 -9.61 -7.13 12.77
C LEU A 148 -11.00 -6.98 13.40
N SER A 149 -11.63 -8.08 13.73
CA SER A 149 -12.85 -8.09 14.55
C SER A 149 -12.63 -7.47 15.92
N ALA A 150 -13.71 -7.10 16.63
CA ALA A 150 -13.64 -6.36 17.90
C ALA A 150 -12.77 -7.06 18.96
N ASN A 151 -12.83 -8.40 19.02
CA ASN A 151 -12.14 -9.25 19.99
C ASN A 151 -10.73 -9.70 19.56
N LYS A 152 -10.21 -9.21 18.43
CA LYS A 152 -8.87 -9.57 17.92
C LYS A 152 -7.93 -8.38 17.91
N ALA A 153 -6.65 -8.69 18.13
CA ALA A 153 -5.52 -7.79 18.05
C ALA A 153 -4.38 -8.46 17.27
N VAL A 154 -3.38 -7.69 16.92
CA VAL A 154 -2.19 -8.20 16.21
C VAL A 154 -0.93 -7.82 16.95
N GLU A 155 -0.05 -8.80 17.11
CA GLU A 155 1.31 -8.62 17.61
C GLU A 155 2.27 -8.61 16.43
N ILE A 156 3.07 -7.54 16.29
CA ILE A 156 3.99 -7.30 15.18
C ILE A 156 5.41 -7.24 15.72
N ASP A 157 6.29 -8.00 15.09
CA ASP A 157 7.73 -7.99 15.33
C ASP A 157 8.39 -7.04 14.31
N LEU A 158 8.77 -5.84 14.76
CA LEU A 158 9.35 -4.79 13.94
C LEU A 158 10.74 -5.17 13.40
N ASP A 159 11.48 -6.04 14.09
CA ASP A 159 12.80 -6.52 13.64
C ASP A 159 12.71 -7.37 12.37
N LYS A 160 11.54 -7.93 12.08
CA LYS A 160 11.29 -8.73 10.87
C LYS A 160 10.91 -7.90 9.65
N ILE A 161 10.64 -6.59 9.81
CA ILE A 161 10.25 -5.75 8.70
C ILE A 161 11.46 -5.46 7.80
N LYS A 162 11.30 -5.78 6.51
CA LYS A 162 12.33 -5.54 5.49
C LYS A 162 12.11 -4.19 4.83
N THR A 163 12.79 -3.17 5.30
CA THR A 163 12.70 -1.83 4.75
C THR A 163 13.48 -1.70 3.43
N LEU A 164 13.18 -0.65 2.65
CA LEU A 164 13.91 -0.30 1.43
C LEU A 164 14.85 0.89 1.69
N LYS A 165 15.89 1.02 0.88
CA LYS A 165 16.89 2.11 1.00
C LYS A 165 16.27 3.51 1.06
N ILE A 166 15.19 3.72 0.33
CA ILE A 166 14.49 5.01 0.32
C ILE A 166 13.92 5.40 1.69
N PHE A 167 13.49 4.43 2.51
CA PHE A 167 13.02 4.71 3.87
C PHE A 167 14.17 5.06 4.80
N LYS A 168 15.34 4.46 4.63
CA LYS A 168 16.56 4.86 5.34
C LYS A 168 16.92 6.32 5.03
N PHE A 169 16.89 6.69 3.74
CA PHE A 169 17.10 8.08 3.32
C PHE A 169 16.13 9.06 4.00
N ILE A 170 14.85 8.72 4.08
CA ILE A 170 13.85 9.57 4.75
C ILE A 170 14.13 9.64 6.26
N LYS A 171 14.37 8.50 6.90
CA LYS A 171 14.64 8.38 8.33
C LYS A 171 15.84 9.23 8.80
N GLN A 172 16.87 9.33 7.99
CA GLN A 172 18.09 10.12 8.27
C GLN A 172 17.83 11.63 8.39
N ASN A 173 16.61 12.10 8.11
CA ASN A 173 16.20 13.49 8.27
C ASN A 173 15.47 13.74 9.61
N ASN A 174 15.89 13.06 10.68
CA ASN A 174 15.36 13.20 12.05
C ASN A 174 13.87 12.86 12.18
N ILE A 175 13.36 11.98 11.31
CA ILE A 175 11.97 11.49 11.43
C ILE A 175 11.93 10.38 12.49
N SER A 176 11.02 10.45 13.45
CA SER A 176 10.87 9.42 14.49
C SER A 176 10.39 8.08 13.90
N ASP A 177 10.65 6.96 14.58
CA ASP A 177 10.14 5.64 14.15
C ASP A 177 8.61 5.60 14.14
N ALA A 178 7.98 6.27 15.12
CA ALA A 178 6.53 6.40 15.19
C ALA A 178 5.95 7.11 13.96
N GLU A 179 6.57 8.23 13.56
CA GLU A 179 6.16 8.98 12.36
C GLU A 179 6.41 8.16 11.08
N MET A 180 7.54 7.45 10.99
CA MET A 180 7.80 6.56 9.85
C MET A 180 6.73 5.50 9.70
N LEU A 181 6.33 4.81 10.79
CA LEU A 181 5.33 3.76 10.81
C LEU A 181 3.90 4.26 10.56
N LYS A 182 3.62 5.53 10.85
CA LYS A 182 2.33 6.17 10.63
C LYS A 182 2.20 6.74 9.22
N THR A 183 3.26 7.34 8.70
CA THR A 183 3.22 8.06 7.42
C THR A 183 3.52 7.15 6.23
N PHE A 184 4.43 6.18 6.41
CA PHE A 184 4.94 5.36 5.31
C PHE A 184 4.61 3.87 5.47
N ASN A 185 4.65 3.18 4.34
CA ASN A 185 4.51 1.72 4.33
C ASN A 185 5.75 0.96 4.84
N CYS A 186 6.88 1.63 5.01
CA CYS A 186 8.16 1.10 5.50
C CYS A 186 8.61 -0.20 4.81
N GLY A 187 8.27 -0.41 3.54
CA GLY A 187 8.61 -1.61 2.78
C GLY A 187 7.50 -2.66 2.73
N ILE A 188 6.36 -2.43 3.39
CA ILE A 188 5.20 -3.32 3.41
C ILE A 188 4.09 -2.72 2.55
N GLY A 189 3.90 -3.20 1.33
CA GLY A 189 2.84 -2.68 0.48
C GLY A 189 1.47 -3.29 0.76
N PHE A 190 1.44 -4.54 1.26
CA PHE A 190 0.22 -5.25 1.57
C PHE A 190 0.40 -6.18 2.77
N CYS A 191 -0.65 -6.38 3.56
CA CYS A 191 -0.67 -7.35 4.66
C CYS A 191 -1.70 -8.45 4.39
N LEU A 192 -1.35 -9.68 4.79
CA LEU A 192 -2.21 -10.85 4.70
C LEU A 192 -2.32 -11.52 6.07
N ILE A 193 -3.53 -11.90 6.46
CA ILE A 193 -3.77 -12.75 7.62
C ILE A 193 -4.14 -14.13 7.09
N ILE A 194 -3.41 -15.15 7.52
CA ILE A 194 -3.55 -16.51 7.01
C ILE A 194 -3.45 -17.56 8.11
N ASN A 195 -4.06 -18.72 7.91
CA ASN A 195 -3.73 -19.88 8.71
C ASN A 195 -2.27 -20.31 8.46
N LYS A 196 -1.52 -20.63 9.53
CA LYS A 196 -0.10 -21.04 9.46
C LYS A 196 0.14 -22.18 8.47
N LYS A 197 -0.79 -23.14 8.37
CA LYS A 197 -0.71 -24.29 7.44
C LYS A 197 -0.68 -23.86 5.96
N ASN A 198 -1.18 -22.66 5.63
CA ASN A 198 -1.26 -22.15 4.27
C ASN A 198 -0.01 -21.37 3.81
N LEU A 199 0.97 -21.14 4.68
CA LEU A 199 2.12 -20.29 4.41
C LEU A 199 2.83 -20.60 3.07
N ASN A 200 3.15 -21.86 2.84
CA ASN A 200 3.84 -22.29 1.62
C ASN A 200 2.96 -22.16 0.37
N LYS A 201 1.66 -22.44 0.49
CA LYS A 201 0.69 -22.26 -0.61
C LYS A 201 0.57 -20.77 -0.98
N VAL A 202 0.49 -19.89 0.00
CA VAL A 202 0.42 -18.43 -0.18
C VAL A 202 1.70 -17.90 -0.84
N LYS A 203 2.87 -18.29 -0.34
CA LYS A 203 4.17 -17.87 -0.91
C LYS A 203 4.34 -18.25 -2.38
N LYS A 204 3.78 -19.39 -2.83
CA LYS A 204 3.86 -19.86 -4.22
C LYS A 204 3.06 -19.01 -5.20
N VAL A 205 2.08 -18.20 -4.73
CA VAL A 205 1.27 -17.34 -5.60
C VAL A 205 2.03 -16.08 -6.03
N PHE A 206 3.00 -15.65 -5.24
CA PHE A 206 3.76 -14.43 -5.50
C PHE A 206 5.08 -14.70 -6.24
N PRO A 207 5.49 -13.80 -7.14
CA PRO A 207 6.81 -13.86 -7.74
C PRO A 207 7.91 -13.67 -6.67
N LYS A 208 9.12 -14.18 -6.92
CA LYS A 208 10.26 -14.21 -5.98
C LYS A 208 10.48 -12.88 -5.25
N LYS A 209 10.44 -11.75 -5.98
CA LYS A 209 10.65 -10.39 -5.45
C LYS A 209 9.59 -9.96 -4.43
N PHE A 210 8.37 -10.47 -4.55
CA PHE A 210 7.21 -10.06 -3.71
C PHE A 210 6.71 -11.19 -2.82
N LYS A 211 7.53 -12.22 -2.55
CA LYS A 211 7.15 -13.31 -1.65
C LYS A 211 6.78 -12.78 -0.28
N PRO A 212 5.58 -13.09 0.23
CA PRO A 212 5.18 -12.74 1.59
C PRO A 212 6.08 -13.38 2.63
N TYR A 213 6.29 -12.69 3.75
CA TYR A 213 7.05 -13.19 4.87
C TYR A 213 6.36 -12.85 6.20
N PRO A 214 6.47 -13.72 7.24
CA PRO A 214 5.84 -13.49 8.53
C PRO A 214 6.47 -12.30 9.26
N ILE A 215 5.62 -11.42 9.80
CA ILE A 215 6.02 -10.29 10.65
C ILE A 215 5.28 -10.29 11.99
N GLY A 216 4.31 -11.20 12.20
CA GLY A 216 3.53 -11.21 13.44
C GLY A 216 2.46 -12.28 13.43
N LYS A 217 1.59 -12.21 14.41
CA LYS A 217 0.48 -13.14 14.62
C LYS A 217 -0.74 -12.43 15.20
N ILE A 218 -1.89 -13.06 15.02
CA ILE A 218 -3.15 -12.61 15.62
C ILE A 218 -3.26 -13.16 17.03
N ILE A 219 -3.71 -12.31 17.94
CA ILE A 219 -3.96 -12.62 19.36
C ILE A 219 -5.34 -12.11 19.76
N ASP A 220 -5.82 -12.52 20.94
CA ASP A 220 -7.03 -11.92 21.50
C ASP A 220 -6.79 -10.48 21.94
N PHE A 221 -7.81 -9.65 21.72
CA PHE A 221 -7.77 -8.26 22.16
C PHE A 221 -7.73 -8.16 23.68
N LYS A 222 -6.77 -7.43 24.22
CA LYS A 222 -6.69 -7.11 25.65
C LYS A 222 -6.92 -5.61 25.89
N SER A 223 -6.05 -4.76 25.40
CA SER A 223 -6.08 -3.32 25.62
C SER A 223 -5.81 -2.50 24.36
N LYS A 224 -5.05 -3.04 23.41
CA LYS A 224 -4.66 -2.36 22.17
C LYS A 224 -4.85 -3.29 20.97
N LYS A 225 -5.29 -2.73 19.83
CA LYS A 225 -5.45 -3.48 18.57
C LYS A 225 -4.12 -3.88 17.96
N ILE A 226 -3.08 -3.10 18.18
CA ILE A 226 -1.72 -3.35 17.67
C ILE A 226 -0.74 -3.33 18.84
N ILE A 227 0.07 -4.37 18.92
CA ILE A 227 1.20 -4.48 19.84
C ILE A 227 2.46 -4.56 18.98
N LEU A 228 3.39 -3.62 19.20
CA LEU A 228 4.65 -3.54 18.47
C LEU A 228 5.77 -4.02 19.37
N ASN A 229 6.53 -5.01 18.93
CA ASN A 229 7.72 -5.54 19.61
C ASN A 229 8.97 -5.26 18.77
N GLY A 230 10.11 -5.05 19.45
CA GLY A 230 11.38 -4.78 18.78
C GLY A 230 11.48 -3.38 18.19
N LYS A 231 12.41 -3.19 17.26
CA LYS A 231 12.69 -1.92 16.58
C LYS A 231 12.78 -2.12 15.07
N ILE A 232 12.19 -1.19 14.31
CA ILE A 232 12.33 -1.22 12.85
C ILE A 232 13.76 -0.80 12.46
N LYS A 233 14.37 -1.54 11.53
CA LYS A 233 15.72 -1.27 11.01
C LYS A 233 15.61 -0.62 9.64
N PHE A 234 16.08 0.62 9.53
CA PHE A 234 16.10 1.39 8.28
C PHE A 234 17.44 1.32 7.57
#